data_2111f92a816eab6f4b495e210eca3190
#
_entry.id   2111f92a816eab6f4b495e210eca3190
#
_cell.length_a   1.000
_cell.length_b   1.000
_cell.length_c   1.000
_cell.angle_alpha   90.00
_cell.angle_beta   90.00
_cell.angle_gamma   90.00
#
_symmetry.space_group_name_H-M   'P 1'
#
loop_
_entity.id
_entity.type
_entity.pdbx_description
1 polymer ?
#
loop_
_entity_poly.entity_id
_entity_poly.type
_entity_poly.pdbx_seq_one_letter_code
_entity_poly.pdbx_strand_id
1 'polypeptide(L)'
;MKPLDEIKPQQSLELLKELHILTRDGKINQDSRRKLKQVYHLYQFIELILTEVSCDCLPFHLIDHGSGKSYLGFILYDLFIKLTQGRVTSIEINEKLVNQAEALAKN
;
A
#
# COMPACT_ATOMS: atom_id res chain seq x y z
N MET A 1 -15.04 -7.14 -19.26
CA MET A 1 -13.83 -6.39 -19.07
C MET A 1 -13.19 -6.74 -17.74
N LYS A 2 -11.91 -7.05 -17.76
CA LYS A 2 -11.28 -7.65 -16.59
C LYS A 2 -10.08 -6.89 -16.01
N PRO A 3 -9.91 -5.56 -16.22
CA PRO A 3 -8.74 -4.89 -15.66
C PRO A 3 -8.73 -4.91 -14.14
N LEU A 4 -9.90 -5.05 -13.52
CA LEU A 4 -10.02 -5.05 -12.07
C LEU A 4 -9.73 -6.41 -11.43
N ASP A 5 -9.62 -7.48 -12.23
CA ASP A 5 -9.27 -8.80 -11.70
C ASP A 5 -7.86 -8.82 -11.09
N GLU A 6 -7.02 -7.89 -11.52
CA GLU A 6 -5.65 -7.78 -11.02
C GLU A 6 -5.58 -7.10 -9.66
N ILE A 7 -6.67 -6.52 -9.22
CA ILE A 7 -6.74 -5.78 -7.95
C ILE A 7 -7.45 -6.67 -6.92
N LYS A 8 -6.83 -6.80 -5.75
CA LYS A 8 -7.42 -7.58 -4.67
C LYS A 8 -8.74 -6.95 -4.22
N PRO A 9 -9.77 -7.77 -3.91
CA PRO A 9 -11.08 -7.23 -3.52
C PRO A 9 -11.05 -6.28 -2.33
N GLN A 10 -10.14 -6.48 -1.39
CA GLN A 10 -10.02 -5.64 -0.20
C GLN A 10 -9.34 -4.31 -0.48
N GLN A 11 -8.70 -4.17 -1.64
CA GLN A 11 -7.95 -2.97 -1.97
C GLN A 11 -8.88 -1.83 -2.34
N SER A 12 -8.67 -0.67 -1.74
CA SER A 12 -9.44 0.53 -2.05
C SER A 12 -9.08 1.07 -3.43
N LEU A 13 -10.06 1.19 -4.31
CA LEU A 13 -9.85 1.76 -5.63
C LEU A 13 -9.51 3.26 -5.54
N GLU A 14 -10.09 3.94 -4.57
CA GLU A 14 -9.79 5.35 -4.35
C GLU A 14 -8.33 5.56 -3.97
N LEU A 15 -7.79 4.69 -3.10
CA LEU A 15 -6.38 4.75 -2.74
C LEU A 15 -5.50 4.58 -3.97
N LEU A 16 -5.81 3.60 -4.82
CA LEU A 16 -5.03 3.35 -6.02
C LEU A 16 -5.08 4.52 -7.00
N LYS A 17 -6.22 5.21 -7.07
CA LYS A 17 -6.33 6.42 -7.88
C LYS A 17 -5.46 7.55 -7.31
N GLU A 18 -5.48 7.72 -5.99
CA GLU A 18 -4.67 8.74 -5.33
C GLU A 18 -3.17 8.46 -5.46
N LEU A 19 -2.79 7.19 -5.50
CA LEU A 19 -1.40 6.79 -5.74
C LEU A 19 -1.02 6.85 -7.22
N HIS A 20 -1.97 7.20 -8.09
CA HIS A 20 -1.79 7.25 -9.55
C HIS A 20 -1.45 5.90 -10.16
N ILE A 21 -1.84 4.82 -9.49
CA ILE A 21 -1.76 3.46 -10.04
C ILE A 21 -2.93 3.25 -10.99
N LEU A 22 -4.13 3.72 -10.60
CA LEU A 22 -5.27 3.78 -11.49
C LEU A 22 -5.46 5.20 -12.00
N THR A 23 -5.96 5.31 -13.24
CA THR A 23 -6.42 6.60 -13.75
C THR A 23 -7.72 6.98 -13.06
N ARG A 24 -8.16 8.22 -13.25
CA ARG A 24 -9.43 8.66 -12.68
C ARG A 24 -10.61 7.86 -13.21
N ASP A 25 -10.46 7.31 -14.43
CA ASP A 25 -11.49 6.47 -15.04
C ASP A 25 -11.47 5.02 -14.51
N GLY A 26 -10.54 4.71 -13.62
CA GLY A 26 -10.43 3.37 -13.08
C GLY A 26 -9.68 2.40 -13.96
N LYS A 27 -8.91 2.91 -14.93
CA LYS A 27 -8.10 2.07 -15.82
C LYS A 27 -6.69 1.97 -15.30
N ILE A 28 -5.97 0.95 -15.73
CA ILE A 28 -4.59 0.74 -15.33
C ILE A 28 -3.71 0.64 -16.58
N ASN A 29 -2.61 1.38 -16.61
CA ASN A 29 -1.65 1.29 -17.71
C ASN A 29 -0.63 0.19 -17.40
N GLN A 30 0.21 -0.10 -18.42
CA GLN A 30 1.15 -1.21 -18.34
C GLN A 30 2.18 -1.04 -17.22
N ASP A 31 2.68 0.17 -17.05
CA ASP A 31 3.68 0.47 -16.04
C ASP A 31 3.11 0.33 -14.62
N SER A 32 1.93 0.88 -14.41
CA SER A 32 1.25 0.78 -13.13
C SER A 32 0.85 -0.66 -12.78
N ARG A 33 0.46 -1.44 -13.81
CA ARG A 33 0.16 -2.85 -13.64
C ARG A 33 1.38 -3.61 -13.13
N ARG A 34 2.56 -3.28 -13.67
CA ARG A 34 3.82 -3.90 -13.25
C ARG A 34 4.13 -3.53 -11.80
N LYS A 35 3.96 -2.28 -11.44
CA LYS A 35 4.18 -1.83 -10.05
C LYS A 35 3.27 -2.54 -9.07
N LEU A 36 2.00 -2.65 -9.40
CA LEU A 36 1.02 -3.31 -8.53
C LEU A 36 1.35 -4.79 -8.38
N LYS A 37 1.75 -5.45 -9.45
CA LYS A 37 2.17 -6.86 -9.39
C LYS A 37 3.36 -7.05 -8.48
N GLN A 38 4.34 -6.14 -8.52
CA GLN A 38 5.51 -6.22 -7.65
C GLN A 38 5.11 -6.09 -6.20
N VAL A 39 4.25 -5.14 -5.88
CA VAL A 39 3.80 -4.93 -4.50
C VAL A 39 3.01 -6.14 -4.02
N TYR A 40 2.10 -6.65 -4.82
CA TYR A 40 1.31 -7.83 -4.44
C TYR A 40 2.17 -9.09 -4.31
N HIS A 41 3.22 -9.21 -5.10
CA HIS A 41 4.14 -10.33 -4.97
C HIS A 41 4.86 -10.27 -3.62
N LEU A 42 5.35 -9.10 -3.24
CA LEU A 42 5.95 -8.90 -1.93
C LEU A 42 4.94 -9.15 -0.81
N TYR A 43 3.70 -8.74 -1.02
CA TYR A 43 2.66 -8.90 -0.03
C TYR A 43 2.46 -10.36 0.37
N GLN A 44 2.61 -11.29 -0.58
CA GLN A 44 2.45 -12.72 -0.27
C GLN A 44 3.37 -13.18 0.85
N PHE A 45 4.60 -12.65 0.87
CA PHE A 45 5.57 -12.99 1.91
C PHE A 45 5.35 -12.19 3.18
N ILE A 46 5.06 -10.90 3.02
CA ILE A 46 4.86 -10.00 4.15
C ILE A 46 3.60 -10.38 4.93
N GLU A 47 2.56 -10.80 4.24
CA GLU A 47 1.31 -11.20 4.87
C GLU A 47 1.52 -12.30 5.91
N LEU A 48 2.39 -13.26 5.63
CA LEU A 48 2.69 -14.34 6.57
C LEU A 48 3.29 -13.77 7.85
N ILE A 49 4.21 -12.82 7.71
CA ILE A 49 4.85 -12.17 8.86
C ILE A 49 3.83 -11.33 9.63
N LEU A 50 3.02 -10.56 8.92
CA LEU A 50 2.00 -9.72 9.55
C LEU A 50 0.96 -10.55 10.31
N THR A 51 0.57 -11.69 9.75
CA THR A 51 -0.37 -12.59 10.41
C THR A 51 0.22 -13.11 11.72
N GLU A 52 1.49 -13.49 11.69
CA GLU A 52 2.19 -14.00 12.87
C GLU A 52 2.28 -12.93 13.97
N VAL A 53 2.68 -11.71 13.57
CA VAL A 53 2.83 -10.59 14.51
C VAL A 53 1.49 -10.18 15.09
N SER A 54 0.43 -10.14 14.28
CA SER A 54 -0.89 -9.70 14.74
C SER A 54 -1.60 -10.72 15.60
N CYS A 55 -1.19 -12.00 15.57
CA CYS A 55 -1.79 -13.05 16.40
C CYS A 55 -1.61 -12.80 17.90
N ASP A 56 -0.59 -12.04 18.28
CA ASP A 56 -0.31 -11.74 19.67
C ASP A 56 -1.24 -10.68 20.27
N CYS A 57 -2.11 -10.11 19.45
CA CYS A 57 -3.02 -9.03 19.83
C CYS A 57 -2.30 -7.82 20.43
N LEU A 58 -1.04 -7.67 20.12
CA LEU A 58 -0.24 -6.53 20.56
C LEU A 58 -0.08 -5.54 19.41
N PRO A 59 -0.02 -4.24 19.71
CA PRO A 59 0.27 -3.25 18.68
C PRO A 59 1.62 -3.53 18.01
N PHE A 60 1.70 -3.36 16.71
CA PHE A 60 2.96 -3.51 16.00
C PHE A 60 3.19 -2.30 15.09
N HIS A 61 4.44 -2.15 14.66
CA HIS A 61 4.84 -0.99 13.87
C HIS A 61 5.68 -1.46 12.68
N LEU A 62 5.16 -1.21 11.49
CA LEU A 62 5.89 -1.49 10.26
C LEU A 62 6.62 -0.23 9.82
N ILE A 63 7.92 -0.33 9.58
CA ILE A 63 8.73 0.80 9.13
C ILE A 63 9.24 0.50 7.73
N ASP A 64 8.95 1.40 6.80
CA ASP A 64 9.38 1.29 5.41
C ASP A 64 10.47 2.33 5.14
N HIS A 65 11.71 1.87 5.07
CA HIS A 65 12.86 2.73 4.82
C HIS A 65 13.05 2.96 3.33
N GLY A 66 13.34 4.22 2.95
CA GLY A 66 13.50 4.55 1.54
C GLY A 66 12.21 4.36 0.77
N SER A 67 11.10 4.80 1.36
CA SER A 67 9.76 4.46 0.90
C SER A 67 9.39 5.06 -0.47
N GLY A 68 10.12 6.05 -0.95
CA GLY A 68 9.77 6.71 -2.20
C GLY A 68 8.37 7.30 -2.13
N LYS A 69 7.51 6.92 -3.06
CA LYS A 69 6.10 7.37 -3.07
C LYS A 69 5.23 6.63 -2.07
N SER A 70 5.81 5.75 -1.29
CA SER A 70 5.14 4.99 -0.23
C SER A 70 4.04 4.04 -0.74
N TYR A 71 4.15 3.58 -1.98
CA TYR A 71 3.17 2.65 -2.54
C TYR A 71 3.00 1.40 -1.66
N LEU A 72 4.12 0.80 -1.27
CA LEU A 72 4.08 -0.43 -0.47
C LEU A 72 3.38 -0.20 0.86
N GLY A 73 3.76 0.86 1.57
CA GLY A 73 3.18 1.17 2.88
C GLY A 73 1.68 1.41 2.82
N PHE A 74 1.22 2.22 1.87
CA PHE A 74 -0.20 2.52 1.73
C PHE A 74 -1.00 1.27 1.33
N ILE A 75 -0.47 0.48 0.40
CA ILE A 75 -1.17 -0.72 -0.06
C ILE A 75 -1.26 -1.77 1.05
N LEU A 76 -0.18 -1.97 1.81
CA LEU A 76 -0.18 -2.89 2.94
C LEU A 76 -1.13 -2.44 4.04
N TYR A 77 -1.17 -1.15 4.32
CA TYR A 77 -2.08 -0.61 5.31
C TYR A 77 -3.52 -0.88 4.91
N ASP A 78 -3.84 -0.60 3.67
CA ASP A 78 -5.20 -0.78 3.14
C ASP A 78 -5.63 -2.24 3.14
N LEU A 79 -4.74 -3.15 2.77
CA LEU A 79 -5.07 -4.57 2.66
C LEU A 79 -5.15 -5.28 4.01
N PHE A 80 -4.34 -4.88 4.96
CA PHE A 80 -4.20 -5.66 6.20
C PHE A 80 -4.14 -4.82 7.45
N ILE A 81 -3.21 -3.85 7.51
CA ILE A 81 -2.82 -3.23 8.78
C ILE A 81 -3.94 -2.40 9.40
N LYS A 82 -4.78 -1.75 8.58
CA LYS A 82 -5.88 -0.94 9.09
C LYS A 82 -6.90 -1.73 9.89
N LEU A 83 -6.92 -3.06 9.72
CA LEU A 83 -7.83 -3.94 10.46
C LEU A 83 -7.20 -4.45 11.75
N THR A 84 -6.02 -3.98 12.09
CA THR A 84 -5.26 -4.44 13.25
C THR A 84 -4.92 -3.25 14.14
N GLN A 85 -4.16 -3.52 15.22
CA GLN A 85 -3.60 -2.47 16.07
C GLN A 85 -2.25 -1.99 15.57
N GLY A 86 -1.88 -2.33 14.35
CA GLY A 86 -0.62 -1.94 13.76
C GLY A 86 -0.63 -0.54 13.16
N ARG A 87 0.55 -0.03 12.89
CA ARG A 87 0.74 1.23 12.20
C ARG A 87 1.92 1.14 11.25
N VAL A 88 1.95 2.02 10.27
CA VAL A 88 3.01 2.08 9.27
C VAL A 88 3.69 3.45 9.36
N THR A 89 5.01 3.45 9.33
CA THR A 89 5.79 4.67 9.17
C THR A 89 6.67 4.53 7.94
N SER A 90 6.58 5.49 7.04
CA SER A 90 7.40 5.56 5.84
C SER A 90 8.53 6.57 6.07
N ILE A 91 9.75 6.18 5.75
CA ILE A 91 10.92 7.04 5.91
C ILE A 91 11.52 7.30 4.54
N GLU A 92 11.66 8.57 4.18
CA GLU A 92 12.14 8.97 2.89
C GLU A 92 12.94 10.27 3.00
N ILE A 93 14.08 10.34 2.31
CA ILE A 93 14.94 11.51 2.31
C ILE A 93 14.36 12.66 1.48
N ASN A 94 13.68 12.34 0.39
CA ASN A 94 13.14 13.33 -0.53
C ASN A 94 11.95 14.05 0.11
N GLU A 95 12.13 15.31 0.49
CA GLU A 95 11.11 16.09 1.18
C GLU A 95 9.82 16.23 0.40
N LYS A 96 9.90 16.37 -0.92
CA LYS A 96 8.72 16.48 -1.77
C LYS A 96 7.87 15.22 -1.68
N LEU A 97 8.52 14.05 -1.71
CA LEU A 97 7.81 12.79 -1.61
C LEU A 97 7.20 12.59 -0.23
N VAL A 98 7.90 13.01 0.83
CA VAL A 98 7.36 12.95 2.19
C VAL A 98 6.10 13.81 2.30
N ASN A 99 6.14 15.03 1.78
CA ASN A 99 5.00 15.94 1.82
C ASN A 99 3.80 15.39 1.06
N GLN A 100 4.03 14.76 -0.08
CA GLN A 100 2.96 14.13 -0.86
C GLN A 100 2.32 12.97 -0.08
N ALA A 101 3.14 12.15 0.56
CA ALA A 101 2.65 11.02 1.35
C ALA A 101 1.86 11.49 2.57
N GLU A 102 2.33 12.52 3.26
CA GLU A 102 1.60 13.07 4.40
C GLU A 102 0.23 13.60 4.01
N ALA A 103 0.16 14.29 2.87
CA ALA A 103 -1.11 14.82 2.39
C ALA A 103 -2.10 13.68 2.10
N LEU A 104 -1.61 12.61 1.49
CA LEU A 104 -2.45 11.45 1.18
C LEU A 104 -2.90 10.72 2.45
N ALA A 105 -2.01 10.57 3.42
CA ALA A 105 -2.31 9.87 4.66
C ALA A 105 -3.42 10.55 5.48
N LYS A 106 -3.61 11.84 5.29
CA LYS A 106 -4.65 12.59 6.02
C LYS A 106 -6.04 12.41 5.42
N ASN A 107 -6.13 11.83 4.25
CA ASN A 107 -7.44 11.57 3.63
C ASN A 107 -8.02 10.22 4.14
#